data_cb85232e7ed8167c153a638cadc9fbda
#
_entry.id   cb85232e7ed8167c153a638cadc9fbda
#
_cell.length_a   1.000
_cell.length_b   1.000
_cell.length_c   1.000
_cell.angle_alpha   90.00
_cell.angle_beta   90.00
_cell.angle_gamma   90.00
#
_symmetry.space_group_name_H-M   'P 1'
#
loop_
_entity.id
_entity.type
_entity.pdbx_description
1 polymer ?
#
loop_
_entity_poly.entity_id
_entity_poly.type
_entity_poly.pdbx_seq_one_letter_code
_entity_poly.pdbx_strand_id
1 'polypeptide(L)'
;VPTDFSKRHTPLPAPEFRPALAFTALTPWFDVVAKIAVRDEFLKRHLSELFPLAPGQSVLDVGCGTGTLLLRLHEQQPAARLFGVDADPNALALAERKGRQRMVNWSLLVASATQLPFPDNCFDGVVTSLVFHHLTTPQKQQALREIQRVLRPGGRLLLADYDAPRTWLEHLAFLPVRLFDGFDATEAHVQGVLPTLLQAAGFTAVEVCAEIPTAFGYITAWQARSPAHDGLTAVMMA
;
A
#
# COMPACT_ATOMS: atom_id res chain seq x y z
N VAL A 1 -20.17 -17.27 -4.00
CA VAL A 1 -18.88 -17.04 -4.65
C VAL A 1 -17.84 -17.85 -3.89
N PRO A 2 -17.07 -18.75 -4.54
CA PRO A 2 -16.10 -19.60 -3.84
C PRO A 2 -14.98 -18.75 -3.29
N THR A 3 -14.75 -18.82 -2.00
CA THR A 3 -13.81 -18.00 -1.22
C THR A 3 -12.43 -18.63 -1.03
N ASP A 4 -12.11 -19.67 -1.77
CA ASP A 4 -10.83 -20.37 -1.63
C ASP A 4 -9.90 -20.07 -2.82
N PHE A 5 -9.11 -18.99 -2.69
CA PHE A 5 -8.07 -18.61 -3.65
C PHE A 5 -6.78 -19.44 -3.51
N SER A 6 -6.69 -20.33 -2.52
CA SER A 6 -5.45 -21.07 -2.20
C SER A 6 -5.09 -22.17 -3.19
N LYS A 7 -5.97 -22.55 -4.13
CA LYS A 7 -5.84 -23.78 -4.93
C LYS A 7 -5.51 -23.61 -6.41
N ARG A 8 -5.26 -22.43 -6.96
CA ARG A 8 -5.11 -22.25 -8.42
C ARG A 8 -3.98 -21.35 -8.89
N HIS A 9 -2.87 -21.25 -8.21
CA HIS A 9 -1.73 -20.58 -8.83
C HIS A 9 -0.46 -21.38 -8.65
N THR A 10 0.09 -21.85 -9.79
CA THR A 10 1.49 -22.20 -9.91
C THR A 10 2.29 -20.96 -9.49
N PRO A 11 3.22 -21.05 -8.53
CA PRO A 11 4.00 -19.90 -8.16
C PRO A 11 4.82 -19.45 -9.37
N LEU A 12 4.55 -18.23 -9.85
CA LEU A 12 5.43 -17.55 -10.79
C LEU A 12 6.79 -17.35 -10.09
N PRO A 13 7.91 -17.38 -10.84
CA PRO A 13 9.21 -17.09 -10.26
C PRO A 13 9.11 -15.74 -9.54
N ALA A 14 9.51 -15.74 -8.27
CA ALA A 14 9.51 -14.53 -7.44
C ALA A 14 10.27 -13.44 -8.21
N PRO A 15 9.71 -12.21 -8.34
CA PRO A 15 10.46 -11.10 -8.89
C PRO A 15 11.75 -10.97 -8.09
N GLU A 16 12.88 -10.72 -8.76
CA GLU A 16 14.15 -10.47 -8.08
C GLU A 16 13.95 -9.34 -7.06
N PHE A 17 13.73 -9.75 -5.82
CA PHE A 17 13.75 -8.84 -4.68
C PHE A 17 15.20 -8.34 -4.59
N ARG A 18 15.43 -7.10 -5.00
CA ARG A 18 16.68 -6.39 -4.70
C ARG A 18 16.49 -5.77 -3.32
N PRO A 19 17.21 -6.27 -2.28
CA PRO A 19 17.26 -5.55 -1.02
C PRO A 19 17.71 -4.13 -1.31
N ALA A 20 17.05 -3.13 -0.74
CA ALA A 20 17.29 -1.71 -0.97
C ALA A 20 18.72 -1.23 -0.60
N LEU A 21 19.63 -2.14 -0.23
CA LEU A 21 20.98 -1.78 0.25
C LEU A 21 22.11 -2.58 -0.40
N ALA A 22 23.05 -1.80 -0.93
CA ALA A 22 24.41 -2.26 -1.19
C ALA A 22 25.19 -2.63 0.10
N PHE A 23 24.64 -2.37 1.31
CA PHE A 23 25.25 -2.63 2.61
C PHE A 23 24.32 -3.47 3.49
N THR A 24 24.34 -4.77 3.31
CA THR A 24 23.53 -5.74 4.05
C THR A 24 23.71 -5.74 5.58
N ALA A 25 24.79 -5.16 6.10
CA ALA A 25 25.08 -5.15 7.54
C ALA A 25 24.36 -4.04 8.34
N LEU A 26 23.92 -2.96 7.68
CA LEU A 26 23.26 -1.82 8.34
C LEU A 26 21.74 -1.82 8.20
N THR A 27 21.20 -2.65 7.31
CA THR A 27 19.76 -2.74 7.02
C THR A 27 18.89 -2.98 8.26
N PRO A 28 19.20 -3.92 9.18
CA PRO A 28 18.36 -4.16 10.34
C PRO A 28 18.26 -2.97 11.29
N TRP A 29 19.34 -2.20 11.42
CA TRP A 29 19.37 -1.01 12.26
C TRP A 29 18.61 0.15 11.64
N PHE A 30 18.72 0.34 10.33
CA PHE A 30 17.97 1.37 9.62
C PHE A 30 16.47 1.12 9.69
N ASP A 31 16.01 -0.11 9.45
CA ASP A 31 14.59 -0.47 9.56
C ASP A 31 14.02 -0.21 10.95
N VAL A 32 14.79 -0.50 12.00
CA VAL A 32 14.38 -0.22 13.38
C VAL A 32 14.30 1.29 13.63
N VAL A 33 15.32 2.04 13.20
CA VAL A 33 15.36 3.51 13.36
C VAL A 33 14.25 4.16 12.53
N ALA A 34 14.04 3.73 11.29
CA ALA A 34 12.98 4.24 10.42
C ALA A 34 11.57 3.99 11.02
N LYS A 35 11.30 2.78 11.52
CA LYS A 35 10.04 2.47 12.21
C LYS A 35 9.82 3.33 13.45
N ILE A 36 10.86 3.57 14.24
CA ILE A 36 10.79 4.46 15.42
C ILE A 36 10.59 5.92 14.98
N ALA A 37 11.33 6.37 13.98
CA ALA A 37 11.27 7.75 13.47
C ALA A 37 9.93 8.09 12.81
N VAL A 38 9.28 7.11 12.17
CA VAL A 38 7.96 7.24 11.56
C VAL A 38 6.82 7.03 12.56
N ARG A 39 7.11 6.52 13.78
CA ARG A 39 6.08 6.12 14.74
C ARG A 39 5.03 5.18 14.09
N ASP A 40 5.51 4.09 13.49
CA ASP A 40 4.73 3.19 12.63
C ASP A 40 3.37 2.81 13.24
N GLU A 41 3.32 2.48 14.51
CA GLU A 41 2.10 2.10 15.22
C GLU A 41 1.08 3.26 15.27
N PHE A 42 1.55 4.50 15.49
CA PHE A 42 0.71 5.69 15.46
C PHE A 42 0.17 5.95 14.05
N LEU A 43 1.05 5.88 13.05
CA LEU A 43 0.67 6.02 11.66
C LEU A 43 -0.42 5.01 11.25
N LYS A 44 -0.19 3.71 11.51
CA LYS A 44 -1.12 2.65 11.12
C LYS A 44 -2.49 2.78 11.83
N ARG A 45 -2.49 3.20 13.10
CA ARG A 45 -3.73 3.49 13.81
C ARG A 45 -4.48 4.65 13.14
N HIS A 46 -3.79 5.75 12.88
CA HIS A 46 -4.41 6.92 12.26
C HIS A 46 -4.94 6.61 10.85
N LEU A 47 -4.19 5.84 10.04
CA LEU A 47 -4.64 5.39 8.73
C LEU A 47 -5.88 4.49 8.80
N SER A 48 -5.98 3.62 9.82
CA SER A 48 -7.17 2.80 10.00
C SER A 48 -8.41 3.66 10.32
N GLU A 49 -8.27 4.73 11.11
CA GLU A 49 -9.35 5.67 11.42
C GLU A 49 -9.83 6.43 10.17
N LEU A 50 -8.92 6.74 9.24
CA LEU A 50 -9.24 7.38 7.95
C LEU A 50 -9.94 6.43 6.96
N PHE A 51 -9.92 5.12 7.22
CA PHE A 51 -10.49 4.12 6.33
C PHE A 51 -11.56 3.27 7.02
N PRO A 52 -12.71 3.88 7.38
CA PRO A 52 -13.79 3.16 8.06
C PRO A 52 -14.35 2.04 7.18
N LEU A 53 -14.60 0.88 7.80
CA LEU A 53 -15.06 -0.33 7.14
C LEU A 53 -16.50 -0.67 7.53
N ALA A 54 -17.28 -1.16 6.57
CA ALA A 54 -18.56 -1.80 6.83
C ALA A 54 -18.39 -3.34 7.00
N PRO A 55 -19.29 -4.01 7.72
CA PRO A 55 -19.28 -5.46 7.83
C PRO A 55 -19.31 -6.14 6.46
N GLY A 56 -18.49 -7.17 6.28
CA GLY A 56 -18.43 -7.97 5.06
C GLY A 56 -17.65 -7.36 3.88
N GLN A 57 -17.17 -6.13 4.01
CA GLN A 57 -16.29 -5.54 2.99
C GLN A 57 -15.00 -6.32 2.84
N SER A 58 -14.51 -6.44 1.59
CA SER A 58 -13.22 -7.03 1.25
C SER A 58 -12.20 -5.93 1.06
N VAL A 59 -11.13 -5.97 1.84
CA VAL A 59 -10.06 -4.94 1.80
C VAL A 59 -8.71 -5.60 1.61
N LEU A 60 -7.91 -5.05 0.70
CA LEU A 60 -6.54 -5.46 0.43
C LEU A 60 -5.56 -4.42 0.97
N ASP A 61 -4.56 -4.88 1.71
CA ASP A 61 -3.38 -4.09 2.09
C ASP A 61 -2.22 -4.48 1.16
N VAL A 62 -1.78 -3.53 0.32
CA VAL A 62 -0.68 -3.72 -0.62
C VAL A 62 0.62 -3.25 0.02
N GLY A 63 1.58 -4.19 0.19
CA GLY A 63 2.78 -4.00 0.99
C GLY A 63 2.45 -4.03 2.48
N CYS A 64 1.73 -5.07 2.90
CA CYS A 64 1.19 -5.15 4.27
C CYS A 64 2.27 -5.38 5.35
N GLY A 65 3.50 -5.70 4.95
CA GLY A 65 4.61 -5.95 5.86
C GLY A 65 4.25 -6.96 6.95
N THR A 66 4.43 -6.57 8.19
CA THR A 66 4.11 -7.42 9.37
C THR A 66 2.64 -7.37 9.78
N GLY A 67 1.74 -6.85 8.93
CA GLY A 67 0.29 -6.85 9.12
C GLY A 67 -0.24 -5.88 10.20
N THR A 68 0.51 -4.83 10.53
CA THR A 68 0.10 -3.90 11.59
C THR A 68 -1.16 -3.12 11.19
N LEU A 69 -1.25 -2.62 9.94
CA LEU A 69 -2.44 -1.92 9.44
C LEU A 69 -3.64 -2.88 9.36
N LEU A 70 -3.45 -4.08 8.83
CA LEU A 70 -4.49 -5.11 8.80
C LEU A 70 -5.05 -5.42 10.20
N LEU A 71 -4.18 -5.48 11.20
CA LEU A 71 -4.62 -5.70 12.58
C LEU A 71 -5.51 -4.55 13.08
N ARG A 72 -5.13 -3.30 12.80
CA ARG A 72 -5.94 -2.13 13.18
C ARG A 72 -7.28 -2.10 12.45
N LEU A 73 -7.31 -2.46 11.18
CA LEU A 73 -8.56 -2.59 10.41
C LEU A 73 -9.46 -3.70 10.97
N HIS A 74 -8.88 -4.83 11.40
CA HIS A 74 -9.61 -5.91 12.06
C HIS A 74 -10.19 -5.47 13.41
N GLU A 75 -9.41 -4.78 14.22
CA GLU A 75 -9.87 -4.25 15.52
C GLU A 75 -11.04 -3.27 15.35
N GLN A 76 -11.02 -2.48 14.26
CA GLN A 76 -12.11 -1.56 13.92
C GLN A 76 -13.37 -2.29 13.42
N GLN A 77 -13.20 -3.31 12.57
CA GLN A 77 -14.29 -4.05 11.94
C GLN A 77 -13.95 -5.54 11.81
N PRO A 78 -14.24 -6.36 12.85
CA PRO A 78 -13.92 -7.79 12.82
C PRO A 78 -14.64 -8.60 11.75
N ALA A 79 -15.77 -8.10 11.24
CA ALA A 79 -16.53 -8.75 10.17
C ALA A 79 -16.05 -8.40 8.75
N ALA A 80 -15.03 -7.55 8.60
CA ALA A 80 -14.40 -7.29 7.31
C ALA A 80 -13.53 -8.49 6.89
N ARG A 81 -13.44 -8.71 5.58
CA ARG A 81 -12.55 -9.72 4.98
C ARG A 81 -11.25 -9.04 4.59
N LEU A 82 -10.17 -9.40 5.27
CA LEU A 82 -8.88 -8.74 5.12
C LEU A 82 -7.90 -9.61 4.33
N PHE A 83 -7.24 -8.98 3.40
CA PHE A 83 -6.22 -9.57 2.54
C PHE A 83 -4.96 -8.72 2.61
N GLY A 84 -3.79 -9.37 2.56
CA GLY A 84 -2.52 -8.67 2.51
C GLY A 84 -1.60 -9.27 1.47
N VAL A 85 -0.86 -8.44 0.77
CA VAL A 85 0.25 -8.86 -0.08
C VAL A 85 1.52 -8.12 0.32
N ASP A 86 2.63 -8.84 0.28
CA ASP A 86 3.96 -8.26 0.44
C ASP A 86 4.97 -9.05 -0.39
N ALA A 87 6.02 -8.40 -0.84
CA ALA A 87 7.10 -9.05 -1.58
C ALA A 87 8.08 -9.80 -0.65
N ASP A 88 8.11 -9.46 0.65
CA ASP A 88 8.98 -10.09 1.65
C ASP A 88 8.25 -11.23 2.39
N PRO A 89 8.60 -12.51 2.12
CA PRO A 89 8.01 -13.64 2.82
C PRO A 89 8.30 -13.66 4.33
N ASN A 90 9.40 -13.03 4.78
CA ASN A 90 9.74 -12.98 6.21
C ASN A 90 8.78 -12.01 6.94
N ALA A 91 8.46 -10.87 6.33
CA ALA A 91 7.47 -9.95 6.86
C ALA A 91 6.09 -10.63 6.97
N LEU A 92 5.67 -11.37 5.94
CA LEU A 92 4.42 -12.13 5.96
C LEU A 92 4.40 -13.24 7.01
N ALA A 93 5.52 -13.93 7.25
CA ALA A 93 5.61 -14.93 8.32
C ALA A 93 5.40 -14.31 9.72
N LEU A 94 5.89 -13.07 9.92
CA LEU A 94 5.63 -12.30 11.14
C LEU A 94 4.16 -11.86 11.22
N ALA A 95 3.57 -11.42 10.11
CA ALA A 95 2.15 -11.08 10.04
C ALA A 95 1.28 -12.29 10.39
N GLU A 96 1.52 -13.45 9.78
CA GLU A 96 0.80 -14.69 10.10
C GLU A 96 0.89 -15.06 11.59
N ARG A 97 2.09 -14.97 12.19
CA ARG A 97 2.26 -15.23 13.61
C ARG A 97 1.42 -14.27 14.46
N LYS A 98 1.44 -12.98 14.11
CA LYS A 98 0.65 -11.93 14.76
C LYS A 98 -0.85 -12.21 14.64
N GLY A 99 -1.33 -12.58 13.45
CA GLY A 99 -2.73 -12.94 13.21
C GLY A 99 -3.18 -14.12 14.05
N ARG A 100 -2.38 -15.20 14.10
CA ARG A 100 -2.68 -16.38 14.96
C ARG A 100 -2.77 -15.99 16.44
N GLN A 101 -1.84 -15.17 16.95
CA GLN A 101 -1.85 -14.71 18.34
C GLN A 101 -3.06 -13.85 18.69
N ARG A 102 -3.62 -13.14 17.74
CA ARG A 102 -4.77 -12.24 17.89
C ARG A 102 -6.08 -12.84 17.38
N MET A 103 -6.05 -14.10 16.91
CA MET A 103 -7.20 -14.83 16.34
C MET A 103 -7.84 -14.08 15.14
N VAL A 104 -7.02 -13.38 14.37
CA VAL A 104 -7.46 -12.69 13.15
C VAL A 104 -7.43 -13.66 11.99
N ASN A 105 -8.54 -13.73 11.26
CA ASN A 105 -8.62 -14.47 10.00
C ASN A 105 -8.42 -13.53 8.82
N TRP A 106 -7.21 -13.51 8.28
CA TRP A 106 -6.84 -12.79 7.07
C TRP A 106 -6.17 -13.72 6.06
N SER A 107 -6.13 -13.31 4.80
CA SER A 107 -5.43 -14.04 3.73
C SER A 107 -4.17 -13.27 3.33
N LEU A 108 -3.00 -13.89 3.48
CA LEU A 108 -1.72 -13.28 3.16
C LEU A 108 -1.06 -14.02 1.99
N LEU A 109 -0.52 -13.27 1.02
CA LEU A 109 0.11 -13.81 -0.18
C LEU A 109 1.42 -13.08 -0.48
N VAL A 110 2.45 -13.83 -0.85
CA VAL A 110 3.69 -13.25 -1.40
C VAL A 110 3.42 -12.79 -2.82
N ALA A 111 3.46 -11.46 -3.04
CA ALA A 111 3.24 -10.88 -4.35
C ALA A 111 3.86 -9.48 -4.47
N SER A 112 4.14 -9.07 -5.71
CA SER A 112 4.53 -7.70 -6.03
C SER A 112 3.31 -6.79 -6.14
N ALA A 113 3.44 -5.54 -5.70
CA ALA A 113 2.44 -4.50 -5.93
C ALA A 113 2.19 -4.26 -7.43
N THR A 114 3.17 -4.57 -8.29
CA THR A 114 3.06 -4.41 -9.74
C THR A 114 2.37 -5.57 -10.45
N GLN A 115 2.04 -6.66 -9.72
CA GLN A 115 1.34 -7.83 -10.24
C GLN A 115 0.55 -8.50 -9.12
N LEU A 116 -0.69 -8.06 -8.93
CA LEU A 116 -1.56 -8.55 -7.85
C LEU A 116 -2.24 -9.87 -8.27
N PRO A 117 -2.16 -10.93 -7.44
CA PRO A 117 -2.69 -12.26 -7.77
C PRO A 117 -4.21 -12.35 -7.51
N PHE A 118 -4.95 -11.32 -7.88
CA PHE A 118 -6.40 -11.26 -7.67
C PHE A 118 -7.13 -10.94 -8.97
N PRO A 119 -8.37 -11.40 -9.13
CA PRO A 119 -9.20 -11.03 -10.27
C PRO A 119 -9.60 -9.55 -10.23
N ASP A 120 -10.10 -9.07 -11.36
CA ASP A 120 -10.64 -7.72 -11.47
C ASP A 120 -11.85 -7.53 -10.56
N ASN A 121 -12.04 -6.31 -10.06
CA ASN A 121 -13.26 -5.88 -9.36
C ASN A 121 -13.61 -6.76 -8.14
N CYS A 122 -12.63 -7.21 -7.34
CA CYS A 122 -12.87 -8.11 -6.21
C CYS A 122 -12.82 -7.43 -4.84
N PHE A 123 -12.25 -6.21 -4.73
CA PHE A 123 -12.13 -5.49 -3.46
C PHE A 123 -13.01 -4.25 -3.39
N ASP A 124 -13.60 -4.03 -2.23
CA ASP A 124 -14.36 -2.81 -1.90
C ASP A 124 -13.41 -1.66 -1.54
N GLY A 125 -12.21 -1.99 -1.10
CA GLY A 125 -11.16 -1.04 -0.77
C GLY A 125 -9.76 -1.61 -0.84
N VAL A 126 -8.81 -0.73 -1.11
CA VAL A 126 -7.37 -1.01 -1.05
C VAL A 126 -6.72 0.03 -0.15
N VAL A 127 -5.82 -0.43 0.71
CA VAL A 127 -4.93 0.42 1.49
C VAL A 127 -3.48 0.10 1.13
N THR A 128 -2.62 1.08 1.17
CA THR A 128 -1.17 0.90 1.03
C THR A 128 -0.45 1.99 1.80
N SER A 129 0.61 1.64 2.48
CA SER A 129 1.34 2.62 3.30
C SER A 129 2.82 2.30 3.36
N LEU A 130 3.65 3.30 3.02
CA LEU A 130 5.10 3.21 3.01
C LEU A 130 5.62 2.11 2.06
N VAL A 131 5.09 2.08 0.85
CA VAL A 131 5.45 1.12 -0.21
C VAL A 131 5.96 1.82 -1.45
N PHE A 132 5.31 2.94 -1.83
CA PHE A 132 5.55 3.56 -3.11
C PHE A 132 6.94 4.18 -3.22
N HIS A 133 7.55 4.63 -2.11
CA HIS A 133 8.92 5.17 -2.12
C HIS A 133 9.99 4.11 -2.47
N HIS A 134 9.69 2.82 -2.37
CA HIS A 134 10.56 1.74 -2.84
C HIS A 134 10.41 1.44 -4.34
N LEU A 135 9.39 1.97 -5.00
CA LEU A 135 9.09 1.68 -6.40
C LEU A 135 9.65 2.78 -7.32
N THR A 136 10.22 2.40 -8.44
CA THR A 136 10.53 3.36 -9.52
C THR A 136 9.26 3.95 -10.11
N THR A 137 9.33 5.08 -10.81
CA THR A 137 8.14 5.72 -11.40
C THR A 137 7.35 4.78 -12.32
N PRO A 138 7.95 3.98 -13.22
CA PRO A 138 7.21 2.99 -14.00
C PRO A 138 6.53 1.91 -13.14
N GLN A 139 7.19 1.47 -12.06
CA GLN A 139 6.60 0.51 -11.13
C GLN A 139 5.44 1.10 -10.34
N LYS A 140 5.51 2.38 -9.91
CA LYS A 140 4.39 3.10 -9.29
C LYS A 140 3.17 3.13 -10.22
N GLN A 141 3.38 3.48 -11.48
CA GLN A 141 2.30 3.49 -12.48
C GLN A 141 1.69 2.10 -12.67
N GLN A 142 2.52 1.05 -12.72
CA GLN A 142 2.03 -0.31 -12.84
C GLN A 142 1.26 -0.75 -11.58
N ALA A 143 1.77 -0.45 -10.39
CA ALA A 143 1.10 -0.75 -9.13
C ALA A 143 -0.27 -0.04 -9.02
N LEU A 144 -0.35 1.22 -9.42
CA LEU A 144 -1.63 1.96 -9.45
C LEU A 144 -2.64 1.35 -10.44
N ARG A 145 -2.18 0.87 -11.62
CA ARG A 145 -3.06 0.16 -12.57
C ARG A 145 -3.57 -1.16 -11.98
N GLU A 146 -2.72 -1.91 -11.30
CA GLU A 146 -3.11 -3.16 -10.64
C GLU A 146 -4.09 -2.91 -9.49
N ILE A 147 -3.83 -1.89 -8.65
CA ILE A 147 -4.75 -1.49 -7.59
C ILE A 147 -6.11 -1.08 -8.18
N GLN A 148 -6.12 -0.30 -9.25
CA GLN A 148 -7.36 0.08 -9.92
C GLN A 148 -8.10 -1.13 -10.48
N ARG A 149 -7.39 -2.07 -11.12
CA ARG A 149 -7.95 -3.29 -11.70
C ARG A 149 -8.66 -4.16 -10.66
N VAL A 150 -8.06 -4.34 -9.49
CA VAL A 150 -8.64 -5.18 -8.43
C VAL A 150 -9.74 -4.50 -7.64
N LEU A 151 -9.81 -3.17 -7.64
CA LEU A 151 -10.88 -2.41 -7.02
C LEU A 151 -12.19 -2.54 -7.81
N ARG A 152 -13.28 -2.69 -7.10
CA ARG A 152 -14.62 -2.56 -7.68
C ARG A 152 -14.87 -1.15 -8.19
N PRO A 153 -15.77 -0.97 -9.17
CA PRO A 153 -16.25 0.36 -9.53
C PRO A 153 -16.73 1.14 -8.29
N GLY A 154 -16.26 2.36 -8.11
CA GLY A 154 -16.50 3.17 -6.92
C GLY A 154 -15.74 2.74 -5.66
N GLY A 155 -14.92 1.70 -5.74
CA GLY A 155 -14.06 1.23 -4.65
C GLY A 155 -13.08 2.31 -4.18
N ARG A 156 -12.66 2.22 -2.92
CA ARG A 156 -11.84 3.25 -2.26
C ARG A 156 -10.37 2.82 -2.21
N LEU A 157 -9.49 3.78 -2.47
CA LEU A 157 -8.06 3.68 -2.20
C LEU A 157 -7.68 4.63 -1.06
N LEU A 158 -6.87 4.15 -0.11
CA LEU A 158 -6.09 4.97 0.80
C LEU A 158 -4.61 4.68 0.54
N LEU A 159 -3.87 5.68 0.06
CA LEU A 159 -2.43 5.60 -0.16
C LEU A 159 -1.73 6.58 0.79
N ALA A 160 -0.81 6.08 1.61
CA ALA A 160 -0.02 6.92 2.50
C ALA A 160 1.48 6.69 2.25
N ASP A 161 2.19 7.74 1.89
CA ASP A 161 3.63 7.67 1.64
C ASP A 161 4.29 9.02 1.84
N TYR A 162 5.62 9.07 1.77
CA TYR A 162 6.36 10.32 1.83
C TYR A 162 5.88 11.29 0.75
N ASP A 163 5.78 12.56 1.12
CA ASP A 163 5.43 13.66 0.22
C ASP A 163 6.67 14.49 -0.13
N ALA A 164 6.49 15.44 -1.04
CA ALA A 164 7.56 16.34 -1.46
C ALA A 164 8.08 17.16 -0.28
N PRO A 165 9.40 17.19 -0.08
CA PRO A 165 10.00 18.10 0.88
C PRO A 165 9.69 19.56 0.50
N ARG A 166 9.21 20.36 1.47
CA ARG A 166 8.74 21.75 1.27
C ARG A 166 9.82 22.77 1.57
N THR A 167 10.83 22.36 2.33
CA THR A 167 11.95 23.22 2.76
C THR A 167 13.28 22.52 2.51
N TRP A 168 14.37 23.29 2.47
CA TRP A 168 15.71 22.72 2.33
C TRP A 168 16.09 21.80 3.50
N LEU A 169 15.57 22.07 4.71
CA LEU A 169 15.76 21.20 5.88
C LEU A 169 15.06 19.85 5.70
N GLU A 170 13.87 19.84 5.13
CA GLU A 170 13.16 18.59 4.83
C GLU A 170 13.85 17.81 3.71
N HIS A 171 14.42 18.49 2.68
CA HIS A 171 15.28 17.82 1.69
C HIS A 171 16.47 17.13 2.35
N LEU A 172 17.11 17.78 3.31
CA LEU A 172 18.23 17.21 4.07
C LEU A 172 17.76 16.06 4.97
N ALA A 173 16.61 16.21 5.63
CA ALA A 173 16.01 15.17 6.47
C ALA A 173 15.58 13.94 5.66
N PHE A 174 15.15 14.12 4.41
CA PHE A 174 14.75 13.03 3.51
C PHE A 174 15.92 12.32 2.83
N LEU A 175 17.13 12.91 2.88
CA LEU A 175 18.32 12.33 2.24
C LEU A 175 18.65 10.89 2.69
N PRO A 176 18.56 10.51 3.98
CA PRO A 176 18.73 9.13 4.38
C PRO A 176 17.79 8.16 3.65
N VAL A 177 16.50 8.50 3.49
CA VAL A 177 15.54 7.69 2.75
C VAL A 177 16.00 7.51 1.31
N ARG A 178 16.42 8.59 0.63
CA ARG A 178 16.94 8.52 -0.75
C ARG A 178 18.21 7.67 -0.89
N LEU A 179 19.08 7.69 0.11
CA LEU A 179 20.32 6.89 0.11
C LEU A 179 20.03 5.40 0.30
N PHE A 180 19.00 5.05 1.07
CA PHE A 180 18.65 3.66 1.36
C PHE A 180 17.73 3.05 0.30
N ASP A 181 16.70 3.77 -0.15
CA ASP A 181 15.71 3.28 -1.12
C ASP A 181 16.10 3.55 -2.58
N GLY A 182 17.09 4.41 -2.77
CA GLY A 182 17.58 4.80 -4.09
C GLY A 182 16.95 6.09 -4.63
N PHE A 183 17.74 6.86 -5.36
CA PHE A 183 17.32 8.13 -5.92
C PHE A 183 16.21 7.97 -6.97
N ASP A 184 16.27 6.92 -7.81
CA ASP A 184 15.28 6.66 -8.84
C ASP A 184 13.90 6.32 -8.25
N ALA A 185 13.88 5.57 -7.16
CA ALA A 185 12.63 5.20 -6.49
C ALA A 185 11.99 6.40 -5.78
N THR A 186 12.80 7.27 -5.18
CA THR A 186 12.33 8.42 -4.39
C THR A 186 12.11 9.70 -5.20
N GLU A 187 12.55 9.77 -6.46
CA GLU A 187 12.47 10.98 -7.28
C GLU A 187 11.02 11.49 -7.43
N ALA A 188 10.08 10.59 -7.72
CA ALA A 188 8.67 10.94 -7.85
C ALA A 188 8.06 11.54 -6.56
N HIS A 189 8.59 11.15 -5.38
CA HIS A 189 8.19 11.74 -4.10
C HIS A 189 8.75 13.15 -3.94
N VAL A 190 10.03 13.34 -4.23
CA VAL A 190 10.68 14.67 -4.17
C VAL A 190 10.01 15.67 -5.11
N GLN A 191 9.51 15.21 -6.25
CA GLN A 191 8.79 16.02 -7.22
C GLN A 191 7.29 16.21 -6.89
N GLY A 192 6.75 15.52 -5.88
CA GLY A 192 5.33 15.61 -5.48
C GLY A 192 4.35 15.13 -6.54
N VAL A 193 4.74 14.16 -7.39
CA VAL A 193 3.92 13.73 -8.52
C VAL A 193 2.93 12.60 -8.20
N LEU A 194 2.86 12.11 -6.97
CA LEU A 194 1.94 11.03 -6.60
C LEU A 194 0.47 11.32 -6.92
N PRO A 195 -0.08 12.52 -6.65
CA PRO A 195 -1.46 12.83 -7.03
C PRO A 195 -1.68 12.78 -8.55
N THR A 196 -0.70 13.25 -9.33
CA THR A 196 -0.75 13.18 -10.80
C THR A 196 -0.70 11.73 -11.30
N LEU A 197 0.11 10.86 -10.67
CA LEU A 197 0.16 9.44 -11.01
C LEU A 197 -1.16 8.73 -10.68
N LEU A 198 -1.81 9.07 -9.56
CA LEU A 198 -3.14 8.57 -9.22
C LEU A 198 -4.18 8.95 -10.29
N GLN A 199 -4.22 10.23 -10.68
CA GLN A 199 -5.12 10.70 -11.73
C GLN A 199 -4.83 10.04 -13.07
N ALA A 200 -3.55 9.92 -13.46
CA ALA A 200 -3.13 9.26 -14.70
C ALA A 200 -3.45 7.75 -14.72
N ALA A 201 -3.53 7.10 -13.56
CA ALA A 201 -4.01 5.73 -13.44
C ALA A 201 -5.55 5.62 -13.50
N GLY A 202 -6.28 6.73 -13.62
CA GLY A 202 -7.74 6.76 -13.76
C GLY A 202 -8.50 6.89 -12.43
N PHE A 203 -7.81 7.13 -11.31
CA PHE A 203 -8.50 7.40 -10.05
C PHE A 203 -9.16 8.78 -10.07
N THR A 204 -10.33 8.86 -9.45
CA THR A 204 -11.13 10.09 -9.28
C THR A 204 -11.17 10.49 -7.80
N ALA A 205 -11.62 11.73 -7.52
CA ALA A 205 -11.72 12.27 -6.16
C ALA A 205 -10.41 12.07 -5.36
N VAL A 206 -9.28 12.42 -5.98
CA VAL A 206 -7.96 12.35 -5.32
C VAL A 206 -7.84 13.53 -4.38
N GLU A 207 -7.84 13.26 -3.09
CA GLU A 207 -7.83 14.28 -2.03
C GLU A 207 -6.83 13.91 -0.93
N VAL A 208 -6.17 14.92 -0.36
CA VAL A 208 -5.36 14.74 0.85
C VAL A 208 -6.30 14.63 2.04
N CYS A 209 -6.18 13.54 2.80
CA CYS A 209 -6.99 13.33 4.01
C CYS A 209 -6.19 13.44 5.31
N ALA A 210 -4.86 13.35 5.26
CA ALA A 210 -3.99 13.63 6.39
C ALA A 210 -2.56 13.97 5.95
N GLU A 211 -1.87 14.75 6.77
CA GLU A 211 -0.44 15.00 6.70
C GLU A 211 0.18 14.71 8.07
N ILE A 212 1.13 13.80 8.12
CA ILE A 212 1.72 13.29 9.36
C ILE A 212 3.20 13.64 9.37
N PRO A 213 3.67 14.53 10.27
CA PRO A 213 5.08 14.88 10.36
C PRO A 213 5.89 13.71 10.90
N THR A 214 7.06 13.49 10.30
CA THR A 214 8.03 12.49 10.71
C THR A 214 9.43 13.12 10.82
N ALA A 215 10.39 12.35 11.29
CA ALA A 215 11.79 12.79 11.30
C ALA A 215 12.39 12.97 9.88
N PHE A 216 11.77 12.38 8.85
CA PHE A 216 12.22 12.39 7.46
C PHE A 216 11.37 13.28 6.54
N GLY A 217 10.54 14.15 7.09
CA GLY A 217 9.56 14.96 6.36
C GLY A 217 8.13 14.55 6.66
N TYR A 218 7.22 14.77 5.72
CA TYR A 218 5.81 14.44 5.88
C TYR A 218 5.46 13.12 5.19
N ILE A 219 4.58 12.34 5.84
CA ILE A 219 3.80 11.31 5.18
C ILE A 219 2.43 11.90 4.91
N THR A 220 2.06 11.94 3.64
CA THR A 220 0.73 12.38 3.21
C THR A 220 -0.11 11.16 2.91
N ALA A 221 -1.35 11.16 3.39
CA ALA A 221 -2.36 10.18 3.06
C ALA A 221 -3.33 10.77 2.04
N TRP A 222 -3.43 10.10 0.89
CA TRP A 222 -4.40 10.44 -0.15
C TRP A 222 -5.53 9.42 -0.17
N GLN A 223 -6.75 9.92 -0.25
CA GLN A 223 -7.91 9.11 -0.61
C GLN A 223 -8.20 9.29 -2.09
N ALA A 224 -8.67 8.22 -2.72
CA ALA A 224 -9.11 8.24 -4.11
C ALA A 224 -10.19 7.19 -4.34
N ARG A 225 -10.89 7.27 -5.47
CA ARG A 225 -11.91 6.30 -5.87
C ARG A 225 -11.60 5.71 -7.23
N SER A 226 -11.84 4.41 -7.38
CA SER A 226 -11.97 3.79 -8.69
C SER A 226 -13.19 4.42 -9.40
N PRO A 227 -13.13 4.69 -10.72
CA PRO A 227 -14.29 5.20 -11.46
C PRO A 227 -15.53 4.32 -11.22
N ALA A 228 -16.67 4.95 -11.03
CA ALA A 228 -17.93 4.23 -11.08
C ALA A 228 -18.17 3.80 -12.55
N HIS A 229 -18.74 2.61 -12.78
CA HIS A 229 -19.27 2.30 -14.10
C HIS A 229 -20.42 3.27 -14.39
N ASP A 230 -20.18 4.27 -15.22
CA ASP A 230 -21.28 5.01 -15.82
C ASP A 230 -22.06 4.04 -16.71
N GLY A 231 -23.28 3.69 -16.30
CA GLY A 231 -24.16 2.78 -17.05
C GLY A 231 -24.57 3.30 -18.44
N LEU A 232 -23.93 4.34 -18.94
CA LEU A 232 -24.19 4.98 -20.24
C LEU A 232 -23.42 4.35 -21.41
N THR A 233 -22.35 3.57 -21.17
CA THR A 233 -21.57 2.99 -22.28
C THR A 233 -22.18 1.70 -22.84
N ALA A 234 -23.11 1.06 -22.14
CA ALA A 234 -23.78 -0.16 -22.61
C ALA A 234 -24.92 0.09 -23.62
N VAL A 235 -25.36 1.33 -23.77
CA VAL A 235 -26.49 1.69 -24.68
C VAL A 235 -26.02 2.10 -26.07
N MET A 236 -24.75 2.37 -26.31
CA MET A 236 -24.22 2.78 -27.60
C MET A 236 -23.61 1.65 -28.45
N MET A 237 -23.64 0.40 -27.99
CA MET A 237 -23.19 -0.78 -28.75
C MET A 237 -24.27 -1.85 -28.92
N ALA A 238 -25.54 -1.50 -28.83
CA ALA A 238 -26.66 -2.36 -29.18
C ALA A 238 -27.33 -1.92 -30.47
#